data_6275f6a4efa45ac9fc5b39f85774f71f
#
_entry.id   6275f6a4efa45ac9fc5b39f85774f71f
#
_cell.length_a   1.000
_cell.length_b   1.000
_cell.length_c   1.000
_cell.angle_alpha   90.00
_cell.angle_beta   90.00
_cell.angle_gamma   90.00
#
_symmetry.space_group_name_H-M   'P 1'
#
loop_
_entity.id
_entity.type
_entity.pdbx_description
1 polymer ?
#
loop_
_entity_poly.entity_id
_entity_poly.type
_entity_poly.pdbx_seq_one_letter_code
_entity_poly.pdbx_strand_id
1 'polypeptide(L)'
;MYPEFWTHKKFLCAILFLTMVISLSACGGKGVSTLVKHYGQEKVDEMEIECTDETQLKVANDLIAEAKDIMSYCGSGDGTNKEDCGALERYYFFDDKAVRADVSIELVTTKQENGKGYIWVKYSADYYDKDDTLISGNGEAYSRWDIEQLDGKWTVTLIDEIP
;
A
#
# COMPACT_ATOMS: atom_id res chain seq x y z
N MET A 1 18.41 27.77 54.68
CA MET A 1 18.54 26.32 54.80
C MET A 1 17.29 25.71 54.24
N TYR A 2 17.24 25.53 52.91
CA TYR A 2 16.26 24.75 52.16
C TYR A 2 16.98 24.16 50.98
N PRO A 3 16.98 22.84 50.84
CA PRO A 3 16.70 22.27 49.55
C PRO A 3 15.96 20.92 49.72
N GLU A 4 14.76 20.71 49.17
CA GLU A 4 14.22 19.38 48.90
C GLU A 4 12.87 19.43 48.19
N PHE A 5 12.73 20.28 47.15
CA PHE A 5 11.46 20.31 46.37
C PHE A 5 11.62 19.95 44.90
N TRP A 6 12.81 19.44 44.46
CA TRP A 6 13.08 19.26 43.02
C TRP A 6 13.11 17.82 42.52
N THR A 7 12.98 16.84 43.40
CA THR A 7 13.11 15.42 43.00
C THR A 7 11.79 14.74 42.62
N HIS A 8 10.67 15.25 43.09
CA HIS A 8 9.36 14.58 42.81
C HIS A 8 8.77 14.92 41.45
N LYS A 9 9.08 16.03 40.81
CA LYS A 9 8.56 16.40 39.48
C LYS A 9 9.17 15.58 38.33
N LYS A 10 10.42 15.14 38.46
CA LYS A 10 11.09 14.36 37.43
C LYS A 10 10.66 12.89 37.44
N PHE A 11 10.24 12.35 38.56
CA PHE A 11 9.74 10.99 38.68
C PHE A 11 8.31 10.85 38.16
N LEU A 12 7.46 11.87 38.29
CA LEU A 12 6.10 11.83 37.75
C LEU A 12 6.05 11.90 36.22
N CYS A 13 6.98 12.61 35.57
CA CYS A 13 7.07 12.65 34.10
C CYS A 13 7.55 11.31 33.51
N ALA A 14 8.44 10.60 34.19
CA ALA A 14 8.93 9.30 33.69
C ALA A 14 7.88 8.18 33.75
N ILE A 15 6.96 8.24 34.73
CA ILE A 15 5.88 7.24 34.85
C ILE A 15 4.75 7.53 33.86
N LEU A 16 4.50 8.78 33.48
CA LEU A 16 3.51 9.15 32.47
C LEU A 16 3.92 8.80 31.04
N PHE A 17 5.23 8.74 30.74
CA PHE A 17 5.71 8.28 29.42
C PHE A 17 5.71 6.76 29.27
N LEU A 18 5.79 6.00 30.35
CA LEU A 18 5.82 4.53 30.29
C LEU A 18 4.41 3.91 30.17
N THR A 19 3.35 4.64 30.49
CA THR A 19 1.96 4.15 30.38
C THR A 19 1.32 4.41 29.01
N MET A 20 1.95 5.21 28.13
CA MET A 20 1.41 5.52 26.80
C MET A 20 1.84 4.55 25.70
N VAL A 21 2.76 3.64 25.98
CA VAL A 21 3.30 2.66 24.99
C VAL A 21 2.51 1.33 24.99
N ILE A 22 1.56 1.12 25.92
CA ILE A 22 0.87 -0.18 26.05
C ILE A 22 -0.55 -0.18 25.45
N SER A 23 -1.04 0.92 24.90
CA SER A 23 -2.44 1.00 24.42
C SER A 23 -2.61 0.89 22.88
N LEU A 24 -1.60 0.52 22.13
CA LEU A 24 -1.70 0.35 20.66
C LEU A 24 -1.84 -1.11 20.19
N SER A 25 -1.96 -2.07 21.09
CA SER A 25 -1.99 -3.50 20.76
C SER A 25 -3.38 -4.16 20.71
N ALA A 26 -4.47 -3.42 20.68
CA ALA A 26 -5.81 -4.02 20.84
C ALA A 26 -6.84 -3.74 19.73
N CYS A 27 -6.44 -3.27 18.55
CA CYS A 27 -7.39 -3.10 17.45
C CYS A 27 -6.79 -3.60 16.12
N GLY A 28 -6.86 -4.89 15.83
CA GLY A 28 -6.42 -5.42 14.54
C GLY A 28 -6.25 -6.94 14.44
N GLY A 29 -6.72 -7.70 15.43
CA GLY A 29 -6.35 -9.11 15.58
C GLY A 29 -6.77 -10.08 14.47
N LYS A 30 -7.70 -9.72 13.57
CA LYS A 30 -8.10 -10.62 12.48
C LYS A 30 -7.38 -10.33 11.15
N GLY A 31 -7.18 -9.06 10.80
CA GLY A 31 -6.50 -8.68 9.55
C GLY A 31 -5.02 -9.03 9.55
N VAL A 32 -4.30 -8.73 10.62
CA VAL A 32 -2.86 -9.02 10.75
C VAL A 32 -2.57 -10.53 10.67
N SER A 33 -3.42 -11.38 11.27
CA SER A 33 -3.20 -12.82 11.22
C SER A 33 -3.37 -13.39 9.79
N THR A 34 -4.23 -12.80 8.95
CA THR A 34 -4.42 -13.20 7.56
C THR A 34 -3.23 -12.78 6.69
N LEU A 35 -2.74 -11.55 6.85
CA LEU A 35 -1.55 -11.06 6.18
C LEU A 35 -0.32 -11.91 6.51
N VAL A 36 -0.08 -12.17 7.80
CA VAL A 36 1.05 -13.02 8.24
C VAL A 36 0.94 -14.44 7.68
N LYS A 37 -0.26 -15.00 7.62
CA LYS A 37 -0.46 -16.34 7.07
C LYS A 37 -0.14 -16.40 5.57
N HIS A 38 -0.44 -15.35 4.81
CA HIS A 38 -0.22 -15.30 3.37
C HIS A 38 1.23 -14.92 3.05
N TYR A 39 1.70 -13.80 3.56
CA TYR A 39 3.00 -13.21 3.20
C TYR A 39 4.16 -13.70 4.07
N GLY A 40 3.89 -14.21 5.28
CA GLY A 40 4.88 -14.46 6.32
C GLY A 40 5.17 -13.21 7.16
N GLN A 41 5.65 -13.43 8.38
CA GLN A 41 5.91 -12.34 9.34
C GLN A 41 6.95 -11.34 8.79
N GLU A 42 8.04 -11.82 8.18
CA GLU A 42 9.12 -10.98 7.65
C GLU A 42 8.62 -9.94 6.65
N LYS A 43 7.77 -10.35 5.70
CA LYS A 43 7.20 -9.43 4.72
C LYS A 43 6.18 -8.48 5.34
N VAL A 44 5.41 -8.92 6.33
CA VAL A 44 4.47 -8.05 7.05
C VAL A 44 5.20 -7.00 7.87
N ASP A 45 6.33 -7.35 8.47
CA ASP A 45 7.18 -6.41 9.22
C ASP A 45 7.74 -5.29 8.31
N GLU A 46 7.89 -5.55 6.98
CA GLU A 46 8.26 -4.51 6.02
C GLU A 46 7.28 -3.33 6.03
N MET A 47 5.97 -3.59 6.26
CA MET A 47 4.93 -2.57 6.24
C MET A 47 5.04 -1.56 7.40
N GLU A 48 5.78 -1.91 8.47
CA GLU A 48 6.01 -1.04 9.62
C GLU A 48 7.21 -0.10 9.40
N ILE A 49 7.97 -0.30 8.31
CA ILE A 49 9.16 0.50 7.99
C ILE A 49 8.73 1.73 7.21
N GLU A 50 8.83 2.91 7.82
CA GLU A 50 8.56 4.18 7.15
C GLU A 50 9.68 4.51 6.15
N CYS A 51 9.32 4.73 4.88
CA CYS A 51 10.25 5.25 3.88
C CYS A 51 10.26 6.78 3.92
N THR A 52 11.44 7.36 4.16
CA THR A 52 11.65 8.82 4.17
C THR A 52 12.52 9.32 3.02
N ASP A 53 12.99 8.42 2.15
CA ASP A 53 13.80 8.77 0.98
C ASP A 53 12.92 9.30 -0.15
N GLU A 54 13.05 10.59 -0.47
CA GLU A 54 12.23 11.25 -1.48
C GLU A 54 12.37 10.64 -2.87
N THR A 55 13.54 10.09 -3.22
CA THR A 55 13.76 9.43 -4.51
C THR A 55 12.99 8.12 -4.59
N GLN A 56 13.03 7.33 -3.52
CA GLN A 56 12.27 6.07 -3.44
C GLN A 56 10.76 6.33 -3.43
N LEU A 57 10.32 7.33 -2.69
CA LEU A 57 8.92 7.75 -2.65
C LEU A 57 8.44 8.21 -4.03
N LYS A 58 9.28 8.96 -4.78
CA LYS A 58 8.93 9.37 -6.14
C LYS A 58 8.74 8.16 -7.06
N VAL A 59 9.66 7.20 -7.05
CA VAL A 59 9.55 5.97 -7.85
C VAL A 59 8.27 5.21 -7.51
N ALA A 60 7.98 5.03 -6.23
CA ALA A 60 6.76 4.34 -5.80
C ALA A 60 5.50 5.07 -6.27
N ASN A 61 5.43 6.39 -6.14
CA ASN A 61 4.28 7.18 -6.58
C ASN A 61 4.11 7.18 -8.09
N ASP A 62 5.20 7.18 -8.88
CA ASP A 62 5.13 7.08 -10.34
C ASP A 62 4.52 5.73 -10.77
N LEU A 63 4.92 4.62 -10.14
CA LEU A 63 4.37 3.28 -10.41
C LEU A 63 2.92 3.13 -9.92
N ILE A 64 2.57 3.75 -8.80
CA ILE A 64 1.19 3.81 -8.31
C ILE A 64 0.30 4.59 -9.27
N ALA A 65 0.78 5.69 -9.83
CA ALA A 65 0.03 6.44 -10.84
C ALA A 65 -0.22 5.59 -12.09
N GLU A 66 0.79 4.87 -12.59
CA GLU A 66 0.66 3.94 -13.72
C GLU A 66 -0.39 2.84 -13.41
N ALA A 67 -0.35 2.24 -12.23
CA ALA A 67 -1.32 1.23 -11.81
C ALA A 67 -2.74 1.81 -11.70
N LYS A 68 -2.88 3.02 -11.19
CA LYS A 68 -4.17 3.71 -11.06
C LYS A 68 -4.79 3.99 -12.42
N ASP A 69 -3.99 4.41 -13.39
CA ASP A 69 -4.46 4.63 -14.77
C ASP A 69 -4.98 3.33 -15.38
N ILE A 70 -4.25 2.20 -15.19
CA ILE A 70 -4.67 0.88 -15.65
C ILE A 70 -5.98 0.43 -14.99
N MET A 71 -6.10 0.57 -13.67
CA MET A 71 -7.32 0.23 -12.93
C MET A 71 -8.52 1.09 -13.32
N SER A 72 -8.28 2.35 -13.67
CA SER A 72 -9.33 3.29 -14.04
C SER A 72 -9.87 3.06 -15.46
N TYR A 73 -9.21 2.21 -16.24
CA TYR A 73 -9.63 1.87 -17.59
C TYR A 73 -10.87 0.98 -17.57
N CYS A 74 -11.93 1.44 -18.20
CA CYS A 74 -13.22 0.73 -18.26
C CYS A 74 -13.55 0.15 -19.65
N GLY A 75 -12.54 -0.15 -20.47
CA GLY A 75 -12.74 -0.94 -21.70
C GLY A 75 -13.34 -0.22 -22.91
N SER A 76 -13.48 1.10 -22.90
CA SER A 76 -14.01 1.84 -24.05
C SER A 76 -12.93 2.53 -24.90
N GLY A 77 -12.01 1.76 -25.49
CA GLY A 77 -11.55 2.11 -26.82
C GLY A 77 -10.44 3.14 -27.02
N ASP A 78 -9.64 3.53 -26.04
CA ASP A 78 -8.55 4.50 -26.23
C ASP A 78 -7.15 3.91 -26.27
N GLY A 79 -7.01 2.61 -26.35
CA GLY A 79 -5.77 2.00 -26.78
C GLY A 79 -4.81 1.54 -25.70
N THR A 80 -5.21 1.44 -24.43
CA THR A 80 -4.41 0.70 -23.45
C THR A 80 -4.54 -0.80 -23.75
N ASN A 81 -3.50 -1.40 -24.30
CA ASN A 81 -3.46 -2.84 -24.50
C ASN A 81 -3.04 -3.51 -23.20
N LYS A 82 -3.79 -4.50 -22.76
CA LYS A 82 -3.44 -5.31 -21.60
C LYS A 82 -2.00 -5.85 -21.66
N GLU A 83 -1.55 -6.23 -22.84
CA GLU A 83 -0.21 -6.78 -23.10
C GLU A 83 0.92 -5.78 -22.83
N ASP A 84 0.64 -4.47 -22.89
CA ASP A 84 1.63 -3.42 -22.65
C ASP A 84 1.78 -3.10 -21.14
N CYS A 85 0.91 -3.65 -20.28
CA CYS A 85 0.87 -3.33 -18.85
C CYS A 85 1.90 -4.13 -18.02
N GLY A 86 2.59 -5.12 -18.59
CA GLY A 86 3.52 -5.96 -17.86
C GLY A 86 2.85 -6.66 -16.66
N ALA A 87 3.52 -6.69 -15.50
CA ALA A 87 2.93 -7.30 -14.30
C ALA A 87 1.66 -6.58 -13.80
N LEU A 88 1.50 -5.29 -14.14
CA LEU A 88 0.30 -4.51 -13.80
C LEU A 88 -0.94 -4.94 -14.60
N GLU A 89 -0.79 -5.84 -15.61
CA GLU A 89 -1.94 -6.43 -16.31
C GLU A 89 -2.93 -7.11 -15.38
N ARG A 90 -2.48 -7.51 -14.18
CA ARG A 90 -3.32 -8.07 -13.13
C ARG A 90 -4.44 -7.13 -12.70
N TYR A 91 -4.20 -5.81 -12.81
CA TYR A 91 -5.15 -4.76 -12.46
C TYR A 91 -6.02 -4.31 -13.62
N TYR A 92 -5.76 -4.85 -14.82
CA TYR A 92 -6.56 -4.52 -15.98
C TYR A 92 -7.93 -5.18 -15.88
N PHE A 93 -8.97 -4.38 -15.71
CA PHE A 93 -10.35 -4.82 -15.70
C PHE A 93 -11.01 -4.49 -17.05
N PHE A 94 -11.68 -5.46 -17.62
CA PHE A 94 -12.46 -5.27 -18.84
C PHE A 94 -13.86 -5.82 -18.66
N ASP A 95 -14.86 -4.97 -18.80
CA ASP A 95 -16.25 -5.33 -18.94
C ASP A 95 -16.90 -4.30 -19.88
N ASP A 96 -17.63 -4.74 -20.89
CA ASP A 96 -18.27 -3.89 -21.91
C ASP A 96 -19.39 -3.00 -21.35
N LYS A 97 -19.85 -3.24 -20.14
CA LYS A 97 -20.84 -2.45 -19.43
C LYS A 97 -20.22 -1.42 -18.49
N ALA A 98 -18.97 -1.61 -18.12
CA ALA A 98 -18.29 -0.71 -17.21
C ALA A 98 -18.02 0.64 -17.90
N VAL A 99 -18.50 1.72 -17.29
CA VAL A 99 -18.33 3.09 -17.80
C VAL A 99 -17.63 4.01 -16.81
N ARG A 100 -17.47 3.56 -15.55
CA ARG A 100 -16.82 4.32 -14.49
C ARG A 100 -16.10 3.38 -13.52
N ALA A 101 -14.93 3.81 -13.09
CA ALA A 101 -14.16 3.15 -12.01
C ALA A 101 -13.87 4.15 -10.90
N ASP A 102 -14.11 3.74 -9.66
CA ASP A 102 -13.67 4.44 -8.47
C ASP A 102 -12.46 3.68 -7.90
N VAL A 103 -11.28 4.28 -8.05
CA VAL A 103 -10.00 3.65 -7.70
C VAL A 103 -9.27 4.44 -6.63
N SER A 104 -8.88 3.76 -5.56
CA SER A 104 -7.99 4.28 -4.54
C SER A 104 -6.77 3.37 -4.42
N ILE A 105 -5.56 3.96 -4.45
CA ILE A 105 -4.30 3.26 -4.17
C ILE A 105 -3.50 4.16 -3.24
N GLU A 106 -3.12 3.63 -2.09
CA GLU A 106 -2.33 4.31 -1.07
C GLU A 106 -0.99 3.59 -0.89
N LEU A 107 0.11 4.35 -0.90
CA LEU A 107 1.43 3.82 -0.54
C LEU A 107 1.45 3.51 0.96
N VAL A 108 1.80 2.28 1.31
CA VAL A 108 2.07 1.89 2.69
C VAL A 108 3.55 2.11 2.99
N THR A 109 4.43 1.51 2.19
CA THR A 109 5.87 1.70 2.28
C THR A 109 6.56 1.24 0.99
N THR A 110 7.83 1.60 0.84
CA THR A 110 8.69 1.15 -0.25
C THR A 110 10.13 1.05 0.23
N LYS A 111 10.90 0.16 -0.40
CA LYS A 111 12.35 0.09 -0.26
C LYS A 111 12.97 -0.26 -1.60
N GLN A 112 14.03 0.46 -1.97
CA GLN A 112 14.78 0.21 -3.20
C GLN A 112 16.25 0.19 -2.89
N GLU A 113 16.94 -0.84 -3.38
CA GLU A 113 18.36 -1.02 -3.19
C GLU A 113 18.96 -1.78 -4.37
N ASN A 114 20.07 -1.28 -4.93
CA ASN A 114 20.80 -1.94 -6.02
C ASN A 114 19.94 -2.29 -7.26
N GLY A 115 19.00 -1.42 -7.63
CA GLY A 115 18.15 -1.61 -8.80
C GLY A 115 16.99 -2.60 -8.59
N LYS A 116 16.73 -3.03 -7.37
CA LYS A 116 15.59 -3.89 -6.97
C LYS A 116 14.89 -3.30 -5.77
N GLY A 117 13.67 -3.74 -5.52
CA GLY A 117 12.94 -3.29 -4.34
C GLY A 117 11.54 -3.84 -4.26
N TYR A 118 10.78 -3.25 -3.35
CA TYR A 118 9.37 -3.53 -3.19
C TYR A 118 8.56 -2.26 -2.92
N ILE A 119 7.28 -2.34 -3.23
CA ILE A 119 6.26 -1.37 -2.84
C ILE A 119 5.13 -2.13 -2.15
N TRP A 120 4.73 -1.68 -0.97
CA TRP A 120 3.48 -2.10 -0.36
C TRP A 120 2.42 -1.05 -0.61
N VAL A 121 1.29 -1.47 -1.13
CA VAL A 121 0.12 -0.63 -1.35
C VAL A 121 -1.12 -1.19 -0.67
N LYS A 122 -2.03 -0.30 -0.33
CA LYS A 122 -3.40 -0.61 0.05
C LYS A 122 -4.29 -0.03 -1.03
N TYR A 123 -5.18 -0.82 -1.60
CA TYR A 123 -6.00 -0.36 -2.72
C TYR A 123 -7.43 -0.87 -2.66
N SER A 124 -8.31 -0.18 -3.39
CA SER A 124 -9.65 -0.63 -3.73
C SER A 124 -10.00 -0.17 -5.14
N ALA A 125 -10.82 -0.94 -5.84
CA ALA A 125 -11.35 -0.58 -7.15
C ALA A 125 -12.80 -1.07 -7.27
N ASP A 126 -13.71 -0.17 -7.60
CA ASP A 126 -15.13 -0.45 -7.83
C ASP A 126 -15.53 0.02 -9.22
N TYR A 127 -16.20 -0.83 -9.99
CA TYR A 127 -16.58 -0.59 -11.38
C TYR A 127 -18.08 -0.54 -11.52
N TYR A 128 -18.59 0.45 -12.25
CA TYR A 128 -20.01 0.77 -12.36
C TYR A 128 -20.46 0.83 -13.81
N ASP A 129 -21.72 0.45 -14.05
CA ASP A 129 -22.38 0.63 -15.32
C ASP A 129 -22.95 2.05 -15.49
N LYS A 130 -23.59 2.31 -16.65
CA LYS A 130 -24.23 3.59 -16.98
C LYS A 130 -25.38 4.00 -16.03
N ASP A 131 -25.92 3.07 -15.26
CA ASP A 131 -27.02 3.29 -14.32
C ASP A 131 -26.49 3.36 -12.86
N ASP A 132 -25.17 3.57 -12.68
CA ASP A 132 -24.44 3.57 -11.38
C ASP A 132 -24.60 2.26 -10.58
N THR A 133 -24.84 1.15 -11.28
CA THR A 133 -24.90 -0.17 -10.63
C THR A 133 -23.48 -0.75 -10.52
N LEU A 134 -23.09 -1.20 -9.34
CA LEU A 134 -21.81 -1.87 -9.13
C LEU A 134 -21.78 -3.19 -9.92
N ILE A 135 -20.84 -3.29 -10.87
CA ILE A 135 -20.61 -4.50 -11.67
C ILE A 135 -19.61 -5.41 -11.00
N SER A 136 -18.51 -4.82 -10.54
CA SER A 136 -17.40 -5.52 -9.89
C SER A 136 -16.69 -4.59 -8.93
N GLY A 137 -16.09 -5.16 -7.91
CA GLY A 137 -15.29 -4.40 -6.96
C GLY A 137 -14.57 -5.31 -5.99
N ASN A 138 -13.50 -4.78 -5.43
CA ASN A 138 -12.82 -5.37 -4.30
C ASN A 138 -12.88 -4.39 -3.13
N GLY A 139 -13.09 -4.88 -1.93
CA GLY A 139 -12.85 -4.10 -0.73
C GLY A 139 -11.38 -3.70 -0.60
N GLU A 140 -11.02 -3.04 0.49
CA GLU A 140 -9.62 -2.70 0.76
C GLU A 140 -8.75 -3.97 0.79
N ALA A 141 -7.73 -4.00 -0.06
CA ALA A 141 -6.76 -5.08 -0.16
C ALA A 141 -5.32 -4.55 -0.02
N TYR A 142 -4.45 -5.38 0.55
CA TYR A 142 -3.02 -5.12 0.56
C TYR A 142 -2.36 -5.91 -0.55
N SER A 143 -1.43 -5.26 -1.25
CA SER A 143 -0.64 -5.84 -2.31
C SER A 143 0.82 -5.50 -2.14
N ARG A 144 1.70 -6.47 -2.34
CA ARG A 144 3.14 -6.28 -2.38
C ARG A 144 3.62 -6.42 -3.81
N TRP A 145 4.28 -5.38 -4.31
CA TRP A 145 4.87 -5.36 -5.64
C TRP A 145 6.38 -5.51 -5.53
N ASP A 146 6.95 -6.48 -6.21
CA ASP A 146 8.39 -6.50 -6.46
C ASP A 146 8.68 -5.60 -7.65
N ILE A 147 9.71 -4.77 -7.53
CA ILE A 147 10.12 -3.80 -8.56
C ILE A 147 11.58 -3.96 -8.92
N GLU A 148 11.90 -3.78 -10.19
CA GLU A 148 13.27 -3.78 -10.70
C GLU A 148 13.51 -2.62 -11.65
N GLN A 149 14.76 -2.16 -11.72
CA GLN A 149 15.19 -1.17 -12.71
C GLN A 149 15.66 -1.89 -13.96
N LEU A 150 14.85 -1.84 -15.02
CA LEU A 150 15.14 -2.44 -16.33
C LEU A 150 15.41 -1.32 -17.33
N ASP A 151 16.55 -1.34 -17.98
CA ASP A 151 16.97 -0.31 -18.95
C ASP A 151 16.84 1.13 -18.43
N GLY A 152 17.10 1.32 -17.14
CA GLY A 152 17.02 2.62 -16.46
C GLY A 152 15.62 3.04 -16.02
N LYS A 153 14.57 2.28 -16.33
CA LYS A 153 13.19 2.50 -15.88
C LYS A 153 12.83 1.53 -14.75
N TRP A 154 12.25 2.03 -13.68
CA TRP A 154 11.63 1.19 -12.65
C TRP A 154 10.35 0.56 -13.18
N THR A 155 10.17 -0.73 -12.94
CA THR A 155 9.04 -1.52 -13.45
C THR A 155 8.60 -2.50 -12.38
N VAL A 156 7.28 -2.71 -12.27
CA VAL A 156 6.71 -3.78 -11.44
C VAL A 156 6.93 -5.12 -12.15
N THR A 157 7.58 -6.06 -11.47
CA THR A 157 7.91 -7.38 -12.03
C THR A 157 7.06 -8.51 -11.46
N LEU A 158 6.53 -8.34 -10.26
CA LEU A 158 5.64 -9.30 -9.61
C LEU A 158 4.65 -8.57 -8.71
N ILE A 159 3.41 -9.04 -8.70
CA ILE A 159 2.37 -8.61 -7.77
C ILE A 159 1.94 -9.81 -6.94
N ASP A 160 2.11 -9.70 -5.63
CA ASP A 160 1.70 -10.68 -4.63
C ASP A 160 0.50 -10.13 -3.84
N GLU A 161 -0.63 -10.81 -3.89
CA GLU A 161 -1.90 -10.38 -3.28
C GLU A 161 -2.62 -11.56 -2.63
N ILE A 162 -3.37 -11.26 -1.59
CA ILE A 162 -4.34 -12.20 -1.03
C ILE A 162 -5.56 -12.22 -1.95
N PRO A 163 -5.93 -13.40 -2.47
CA PRO A 163 -7.12 -13.56 -3.32
C PRO A 163 -8.42 -13.28 -2.56
#